data_038f9a9ac5f2b4a10d26ccc04d219223
#
_entry.id   038f9a9ac5f2b4a10d26ccc04d219223
#
_cell.length_a   1.000
_cell.length_b   1.000
_cell.length_c   1.000
_cell.angle_alpha   90.00
_cell.angle_beta   90.00
_cell.angle_gamma   90.00
#
_symmetry.space_group_name_H-M   'P 1'
#
loop_
_entity.id
_entity.type
_entity.pdbx_description
1 polymer ?
#
loop_
_entity_poly.entity_id
_entity_poly.type
_entity_poly.pdbx_seq_one_letter_code
_entity_poly.pdbx_strand_id
1 'polypeptide(L)'
;MRILVDANVIFDVYERRQPHYAASLQICRLAQRRALAAAAASHTVANGFYIYGKPFAEFAKRRLTEDFEICCADAHLTRASLELGIGDFEDALQTGAAMSWKAAFIITRNERDFKRSPVPALSPSAFLKRFH
;
A
#
# COMPACT_ATOMS: atom_id res chain seq x y z
N MET A 1 10.71 7.80 7.95
CA MET A 1 10.61 6.42 7.43
C MET A 1 9.66 6.37 6.24
N ARG A 2 10.05 5.66 5.20
CA ARG A 2 9.20 5.44 4.01
C ARG A 2 8.52 4.09 4.09
N ILE A 3 7.24 4.05 3.81
CA ILE A 3 6.45 2.81 3.74
C ILE A 3 5.66 2.76 2.44
N LEU A 4 5.42 1.57 1.93
CA LEU A 4 4.41 1.34 0.90
C LEU A 4 3.19 0.71 1.56
N VAL A 5 2.01 1.24 1.26
CA VAL A 5 0.75 0.74 1.83
C VAL A 5 0.01 -0.06 0.76
N ASP A 6 -0.20 -1.34 1.04
CA ASP A 6 -0.90 -2.26 0.16
C ASP A 6 -2.39 -1.90 0.04
N ALA A 7 -2.99 -2.27 -1.08
CA ALA A 7 -4.38 -1.96 -1.41
C ALA A 7 -5.37 -2.38 -0.33
N ASN A 8 -5.19 -3.57 0.28
CA ASN A 8 -6.12 -4.06 1.29
C ASN A 8 -6.22 -3.14 2.51
N VAL A 9 -5.12 -2.50 2.89
CA VAL A 9 -5.10 -1.55 4.02
C VAL A 9 -5.90 -0.29 3.67
N ILE A 10 -5.73 0.22 2.46
CA ILE A 10 -6.47 1.38 1.96
C ILE A 10 -7.96 1.05 1.85
N PHE A 11 -8.30 -0.13 1.34
CA PHE A 11 -9.70 -0.56 1.22
C PHE A 11 -10.35 -0.79 2.59
N ASP A 12 -9.59 -1.25 3.58
CA ASP A 12 -10.08 -1.36 4.96
C ASP A 12 -10.52 -0.01 5.51
N VAL A 13 -9.77 1.04 5.20
CA VAL A 13 -10.12 2.41 5.61
C VAL A 13 -11.35 2.88 4.85
N TYR A 14 -11.39 2.66 3.54
CA TYR A 14 -12.51 3.10 2.71
C TYR A 14 -13.82 2.42 3.13
N GLU A 15 -13.80 1.09 3.34
CA GLU A 15 -14.98 0.31 3.72
C GLU A 15 -15.24 0.26 5.22
N ARG A 16 -14.32 0.76 6.05
CA ARG A 16 -14.38 0.64 7.52
C ARG A 16 -14.47 -0.82 7.97
N ARG A 17 -13.65 -1.68 7.38
CA ARG A 17 -13.66 -3.12 7.65
C ARG A 17 -13.14 -3.45 9.05
N GLN A 18 -14.00 -4.07 9.86
CA GLN A 18 -13.59 -4.57 11.18
C GLN A 18 -13.01 -5.99 11.04
N PRO A 19 -12.05 -6.38 11.87
CA PRO A 19 -11.43 -5.62 12.98
C PRO A 19 -10.23 -4.76 12.54
N HIS A 20 -9.96 -4.62 11.25
CA HIS A 20 -8.74 -4.02 10.69
C HIS A 20 -8.77 -2.49 10.67
N TYR A 21 -9.96 -1.92 10.67
CA TYR A 21 -10.18 -0.49 10.41
C TYR A 21 -9.33 0.42 11.30
N ALA A 22 -9.32 0.19 12.62
CA ALA A 22 -8.65 1.10 13.55
C ALA A 22 -7.14 1.21 13.26
N ALA A 23 -6.48 0.07 13.07
CA ALA A 23 -5.04 0.06 12.78
C ALA A 23 -4.73 0.62 11.39
N SER A 24 -5.51 0.24 10.38
CA SER A 24 -5.34 0.75 9.01
C SER A 24 -5.57 2.26 8.94
N LEU A 25 -6.59 2.77 9.64
CA LEU A 25 -6.86 4.20 9.74
C LEU A 25 -5.69 4.95 10.39
N GLN A 26 -5.09 4.37 11.43
CA GLN A 26 -3.96 5.01 12.11
C GLN A 26 -2.75 5.14 11.17
N ILE A 27 -2.48 4.15 10.32
CA ILE A 27 -1.44 4.24 9.28
C ILE A 27 -1.73 5.44 8.36
N CYS A 28 -2.96 5.54 7.88
CA CYS A 28 -3.36 6.65 6.99
C CYS A 28 -3.25 8.01 7.69
N ARG A 29 -3.59 8.08 8.97
CA ARG A 29 -3.46 9.32 9.76
C ARG A 29 -2.00 9.74 9.93
N LEU A 30 -1.10 8.78 10.14
CA LEU A 30 0.34 9.07 10.22
C LEU A 30 0.87 9.59 8.88
N ALA A 31 0.39 9.06 7.76
CA ALA A 31 0.71 9.57 6.44
C ALA A 31 0.17 10.99 6.25
N GLN A 32 -1.08 11.23 6.62
CA GLN A 32 -1.71 12.55 6.54
C GLN A 32 -0.95 13.61 7.32
N ARG A 33 -0.48 13.26 8.51
CA ARG A 33 0.29 14.16 9.38
C ARG A 33 1.75 14.27 8.99
N ARG A 34 2.18 13.60 7.93
CA ARG A 34 3.59 13.54 7.49
C ARG A 34 4.53 12.95 8.54
N ALA A 35 4.01 12.18 9.49
CA ALA A 35 4.81 11.41 10.42
C ALA A 35 5.44 10.19 9.75
N LEU A 36 4.83 9.72 8.65
CA LEU A 36 5.37 8.70 7.76
C LEU A 36 5.36 9.22 6.33
N ALA A 37 6.38 8.90 5.57
CA ALA A 37 6.39 9.12 4.13
C ALA A 37 5.78 7.87 3.47
N ALA A 38 4.51 7.94 3.12
CA ALA A 38 3.74 6.81 2.61
C ALA A 38 3.54 6.89 1.10
N ALA A 39 3.60 5.76 0.44
CA ALA A 39 3.27 5.62 -0.97
C ALA A 39 2.24 4.52 -1.18
N ALA A 40 1.49 4.63 -2.26
CA ALA A 40 0.59 3.60 -2.76
C ALA A 40 0.92 3.35 -4.23
N ALA A 41 0.72 2.12 -4.69
CA ALA A 41 0.89 1.82 -6.12
C ALA A 41 -0.31 2.35 -6.92
N SER A 42 -0.05 2.84 -8.13
CA SER A 42 -1.10 3.41 -8.98
C SER A 42 -2.22 2.42 -9.30
N HIS A 43 -1.91 1.12 -9.42
CA HIS A 43 -2.93 0.11 -9.69
C HIS A 43 -3.91 -0.08 -8.52
N THR A 44 -3.56 0.36 -7.31
CA THR A 44 -4.49 0.39 -6.17
C THR A 44 -5.68 1.29 -6.47
N VAL A 45 -5.43 2.45 -7.09
CA VAL A 45 -6.50 3.38 -7.48
C VAL A 45 -7.39 2.74 -8.54
N ALA A 46 -6.80 2.12 -9.56
CA ALA A 46 -7.56 1.44 -10.62
C ALA A 46 -8.44 0.31 -10.06
N ASN A 47 -7.87 -0.51 -9.17
CA ASN A 47 -8.61 -1.60 -8.52
C ASN A 47 -9.75 -1.09 -7.65
N GLY A 48 -9.51 -0.03 -6.89
CA GLY A 48 -10.55 0.59 -6.06
C GLY A 48 -11.70 1.15 -6.89
N PHE A 49 -11.39 1.81 -7.99
CA PHE A 49 -12.42 2.29 -8.92
C PHE A 49 -13.21 1.12 -9.52
N TYR A 50 -12.52 0.06 -9.92
CA TYR A 50 -13.17 -1.12 -10.47
C TYR A 50 -14.14 -1.77 -9.49
N ILE A 51 -13.76 -1.88 -8.21
CA ILE A 51 -14.57 -2.53 -7.16
C ILE A 51 -15.70 -1.63 -6.69
N TYR A 52 -15.43 -0.36 -6.45
CA TYR A 52 -16.33 0.55 -5.72
C TYR A 52 -16.94 1.66 -6.57
N GLY A 53 -16.39 1.92 -7.76
CA GLY A 53 -16.89 2.94 -8.66
C GLY A 53 -16.50 4.37 -8.26
N LYS A 54 -17.32 5.34 -8.69
CA LYS A 54 -17.08 6.78 -8.49
C LYS A 54 -16.83 7.20 -7.04
N PRO A 55 -17.51 6.67 -6.02
CA PRO A 55 -17.22 7.06 -4.64
C PRO A 55 -15.76 6.82 -4.25
N PHE A 56 -15.16 5.74 -4.73
CA PHE A 56 -13.74 5.48 -4.47
C PHE A 56 -12.85 6.47 -5.21
N ALA A 57 -13.21 6.85 -6.44
CA ALA A 57 -12.44 7.84 -7.21
C ALA A 57 -12.38 9.18 -6.46
N GLU A 58 -13.49 9.61 -5.84
CA GLU A 58 -13.53 10.82 -5.03
C GLU A 58 -12.65 10.69 -3.78
N PHE A 59 -12.71 9.53 -3.10
CA PHE A 59 -11.84 9.24 -1.97
C PHE A 59 -10.35 9.30 -2.39
N ALA A 60 -9.99 8.65 -3.50
CA ALA A 60 -8.62 8.63 -4.00
C ALA A 60 -8.12 10.03 -4.32
N LYS A 61 -8.94 10.83 -4.99
CA LYS A 61 -8.62 12.21 -5.35
C LYS A 61 -8.41 13.10 -4.13
N ARG A 62 -9.25 12.96 -3.10
CA ARG A 62 -9.20 13.81 -1.90
C ARG A 62 -8.18 13.37 -0.87
N ARG A 63 -7.93 12.05 -0.79
CA ARG A 63 -7.11 11.47 0.28
C ARG A 63 -5.82 10.87 -0.22
N LEU A 64 -5.89 9.94 -1.18
CA LEU A 64 -4.69 9.23 -1.59
C LEU A 64 -3.67 10.16 -2.26
N THR A 65 -4.11 11.00 -3.19
CA THR A 65 -3.18 11.90 -3.89
C THR A 65 -2.64 13.02 -3.01
N GLU A 66 -3.31 13.34 -1.91
CA GLU A 66 -2.86 14.37 -0.97
C GLU A 66 -1.89 13.79 0.07
N ASP A 67 -2.18 12.61 0.58
CA ASP A 67 -1.48 12.05 1.74
C ASP A 67 -0.39 11.05 1.35
N PHE A 68 -0.42 10.50 0.13
CA PHE A 68 0.48 9.46 -0.34
C PHE A 68 1.17 9.88 -1.64
N GLU A 69 2.40 9.40 -1.80
CA GLU A 69 3.03 9.36 -3.12
C GLU A 69 2.40 8.24 -3.93
N ILE A 70 2.13 8.45 -5.20
CA ILE A 70 1.57 7.42 -6.08
C ILE A 70 2.69 6.90 -6.98
N CYS A 71 3.06 5.64 -6.79
CA CYS A 71 4.11 4.99 -7.57
C CYS A 71 3.53 4.39 -8.85
N CYS A 72 4.02 4.86 -9.99
CA CYS A 72 3.59 4.38 -11.31
C CYS A 72 4.48 3.23 -11.79
N ALA A 73 3.87 2.22 -12.39
CA ALA A 73 4.58 1.08 -12.95
C ALA A 73 5.02 1.38 -14.38
N ASP A 74 6.23 1.91 -14.55
CA ASP A 74 6.85 2.05 -15.87
C ASP A 74 7.42 0.70 -16.34
N ALA A 75 8.09 0.67 -17.50
CA ALA A 75 8.67 -0.56 -18.04
C ALA A 75 9.73 -1.15 -17.12
N HIS A 76 10.55 -0.32 -16.51
CA HIS A 76 11.62 -0.76 -15.60
C HIS A 76 11.04 -1.44 -14.35
N LEU A 77 10.08 -0.78 -13.68
CA LEU A 77 9.43 -1.32 -12.50
C LEU A 77 8.65 -2.60 -12.84
N THR A 78 7.95 -2.62 -13.95
CA THR A 78 7.19 -3.80 -14.39
C THR A 78 8.10 -4.99 -14.62
N ARG A 79 9.23 -4.80 -15.32
CA ARG A 79 10.20 -5.87 -15.55
C ARG A 79 10.80 -6.39 -14.24
N ALA A 80 11.21 -5.48 -13.36
CA ALA A 80 11.76 -5.85 -12.06
C ALA A 80 10.75 -6.64 -11.24
N SER A 81 9.47 -6.25 -11.28
CA SER A 81 8.39 -6.96 -10.58
C SER A 81 8.20 -8.37 -11.11
N LEU A 82 8.23 -8.55 -12.44
CA LEU A 82 8.10 -9.87 -13.07
C LEU A 82 9.25 -10.82 -12.72
N GLU A 83 10.41 -10.28 -12.42
CA GLU A 83 11.62 -11.07 -12.09
C GLU A 83 11.69 -11.48 -10.61
N LEU A 84 10.78 -10.99 -9.75
CA LEU A 84 10.84 -11.28 -8.31
C LEU A 84 10.47 -12.71 -7.93
N GLY A 85 9.80 -13.45 -8.83
CA GLY A 85 9.33 -14.80 -8.53
C GLY A 85 8.16 -14.84 -7.55
N ILE A 86 7.43 -13.74 -7.43
CA ILE A 86 6.19 -13.67 -6.65
C ILE A 86 5.04 -14.12 -7.55
N GLY A 87 4.24 -15.09 -7.08
CA GLY A 87 3.22 -15.74 -7.90
C GLY A 87 2.07 -14.82 -8.32
N ASP A 88 1.63 -13.94 -7.44
CA ASP A 88 0.57 -12.99 -7.74
C ASP A 88 1.19 -11.70 -8.31
N PHE A 89 0.74 -11.29 -9.50
CA PHE A 89 1.34 -10.14 -10.17
C PHE A 89 1.03 -8.81 -9.47
N GLU A 90 -0.14 -8.67 -8.85
CA GLU A 90 -0.45 -7.46 -8.08
C GLU A 90 0.49 -7.33 -6.89
N ASP A 91 0.78 -8.43 -6.19
CA ASP A 91 1.74 -8.45 -5.09
C ASP A 91 3.16 -8.15 -5.59
N ALA A 92 3.50 -8.66 -6.77
CA ALA A 92 4.78 -8.36 -7.41
C ALA A 92 4.89 -6.86 -7.75
N LEU A 93 3.84 -6.24 -8.26
CA LEU A 93 3.81 -4.79 -8.53
C LEU A 93 3.87 -3.97 -7.25
N GLN A 94 3.21 -4.39 -6.18
CA GLN A 94 3.32 -3.74 -4.86
C GLN A 94 4.78 -3.78 -4.38
N THR A 95 5.41 -4.93 -4.52
CA THR A 95 6.83 -5.09 -4.15
C THR A 95 7.74 -4.22 -5.01
N GLY A 96 7.51 -4.19 -6.31
CA GLY A 96 8.25 -3.32 -7.23
C GLY A 96 8.10 -1.84 -6.88
N ALA A 97 6.89 -1.41 -6.54
CA ALA A 97 6.61 -0.05 -6.08
C ALA A 97 7.36 0.26 -4.77
N ALA A 98 7.36 -0.70 -3.82
CA ALA A 98 8.08 -0.55 -2.56
C ALA A 98 9.59 -0.38 -2.78
N MET A 99 10.16 -1.16 -3.69
CA MET A 99 11.57 -1.06 -4.05
C MET A 99 11.89 0.30 -4.70
N SER A 100 11.07 0.73 -5.64
CA SER A 100 11.22 2.02 -6.32
C SER A 100 11.11 3.20 -5.34
N TRP A 101 10.18 3.13 -4.41
CA TRP A 101 9.98 4.12 -3.35
C TRP A 101 11.07 4.09 -2.27
N LYS A 102 11.87 3.02 -2.26
CA LYS A 102 12.84 2.75 -1.20
C LYS A 102 12.17 2.64 0.17
N ALA A 103 11.05 1.94 0.19
CA ALA A 103 10.29 1.71 1.41
C ALA A 103 11.07 0.80 2.37
N ALA A 104 11.01 1.12 3.67
CA ALA A 104 11.54 0.24 4.71
C ALA A 104 10.63 -0.96 4.93
N PHE A 105 9.31 -0.77 4.73
CA PHE A 105 8.30 -1.82 4.92
C PHE A 105 7.17 -1.68 3.90
N ILE A 106 6.58 -2.84 3.57
CA ILE A 106 5.26 -2.93 2.95
C ILE A 106 4.25 -3.13 4.07
N ILE A 107 3.25 -2.28 4.17
CA ILE A 107 2.19 -2.41 5.16
C ILE A 107 1.02 -3.12 4.51
N THR A 108 0.73 -4.33 4.99
CA THR A 108 -0.26 -5.22 4.39
C THR A 108 -0.89 -6.12 5.44
N ARG A 109 -2.14 -6.55 5.23
CA ARG A 109 -2.74 -7.59 6.05
C ARG A 109 -2.26 -8.99 5.68
N ASN A 110 -1.68 -9.16 4.49
CA ASN A 110 -1.31 -10.45 3.92
C ASN A 110 0.22 -10.60 3.89
N GLU A 111 0.88 -10.53 5.06
CA GLU A 111 2.34 -10.63 5.17
C GLU A 111 2.88 -11.87 4.44
N ARG A 112 2.11 -12.95 4.45
CA ARG A 112 2.46 -14.23 3.84
C ARG A 112 2.71 -14.13 2.34
N ASP A 113 1.99 -13.26 1.66
CA ASP A 113 2.09 -13.08 0.21
C ASP A 113 3.38 -12.36 -0.20
N PHE A 114 4.07 -11.77 0.76
CA PHE A 114 5.30 -11.01 0.52
C PHE A 114 6.56 -11.68 1.08
N LYS A 115 6.51 -12.99 1.32
CA LYS A 115 7.70 -13.74 1.82
C LYS A 115 8.91 -13.63 0.93
N ARG A 116 8.72 -13.54 -0.39
CA ARG A 116 9.80 -13.43 -1.37
C ARG A 116 10.19 -11.99 -1.67
N SER A 117 9.52 -11.03 -1.04
CA SER A 117 9.82 -9.62 -1.24
C SER A 117 11.14 -9.25 -0.58
N PRO A 118 12.03 -8.52 -1.30
CA PRO A 118 13.22 -7.97 -0.66
C PRO A 118 12.90 -6.86 0.34
N VAL A 119 11.69 -6.29 0.29
CA VAL A 119 11.21 -5.34 1.28
C VAL A 119 10.33 -6.07 2.28
N PRO A 120 10.64 -6.03 3.59
CA PRO A 120 9.86 -6.76 4.58
C PRO A 120 8.45 -6.21 4.71
N ALA A 121 7.49 -7.11 4.99
CA ALA A 121 6.09 -6.78 5.15
C ALA A 121 5.67 -6.87 6.61
N LEU A 122 4.84 -5.93 7.06
CA LEU A 122 4.24 -5.92 8.39
C LEU A 122 2.76 -5.58 8.27
N SER A 123 1.95 -6.18 9.15
CA SER A 123 0.57 -5.74 9.28
C SER A 123 0.50 -4.35 9.89
N PRO A 124 -0.60 -3.60 9.67
CA PRO A 124 -0.77 -2.31 10.34
C PRO A 124 -0.59 -2.39 11.86
N SER A 125 -1.18 -3.40 12.50
CA SER A 125 -1.06 -3.59 13.95
C SER A 125 0.38 -3.87 14.38
N ALA A 126 1.08 -4.75 13.66
CA ALA A 126 2.47 -5.08 13.97
C ALA A 126 3.39 -3.88 13.80
N PHE A 127 3.19 -3.10 12.74
CA PHE A 127 3.96 -1.89 12.49
C PHE A 127 3.76 -0.86 13.61
N LEU A 128 2.50 -0.60 13.96
CA LEU A 128 2.17 0.37 15.01
C LEU A 128 2.73 -0.05 16.38
N LYS A 129 2.63 -1.33 16.70
CA LYS A 129 3.18 -1.87 17.94
C LYS A 129 4.70 -1.69 18.03
N ARG A 130 5.39 -1.82 16.89
CA ARG A 130 6.85 -1.74 16.84
C ARG A 130 7.37 -0.29 16.81
N PHE A 131 6.68 0.63 16.14
CA PHE A 131 7.20 1.97 15.87
C PHE A 131 6.35 3.10 16.47
N HIS A 132 5.17 2.80 16.92
CA HIS A 132 4.22 3.77 17.45
C HIS A 132 3.41 3.16 18.61
#